data_d7d9c6227446aaea9fb23d762e72c670
#
_entry.id   d7d9c6227446aaea9fb23d762e72c670
#
_cell.length_a   1.000
_cell.length_b   1.000
_cell.length_c   1.000
_cell.angle_alpha   90.00
_cell.angle_beta   90.00
_cell.angle_gamma   90.00
#
_symmetry.space_group_name_H-M   'P 1'
#
loop_
_entity.id
_entity.type
_entity.pdbx_description
1 polymer ?
#
loop_
_entity_poly.entity_id
_entity_poly.type
_entity_poly.pdbx_seq_one_letter_code
_entity_poly.pdbx_strand_id
1 'polypeptide(L)'
;SIALALLGDATPCSWGGAGLTTINGGAALTDAGLSTVALNSAMVGRIHMFGVLVIPFIMVAMTFGRKGFKGIVPYLTFAGVTTGAVMFALSNFVGAEVTSMGTGVLSILLSVAYVKTVGVKTPEEYRYHVDREEKKYGAFRALSPYAYMLVLLPAVRYGVPALVPNGFAVMC
;
A
#
# COMPACT_ATOMS: atom_id res chain seq x y z
N SER A 1 16.32 8.78 5.98
CA SER A 1 16.01 8.48 4.60
C SER A 1 15.81 6.98 4.34
N ILE A 2 16.84 6.13 4.36
CA ILE A 2 16.67 4.67 4.14
C ILE A 2 15.79 4.04 5.21
N ALA A 3 16.00 4.36 6.49
CA ALA A 3 15.21 3.84 7.60
C ALA A 3 13.72 4.21 7.47
N LEU A 4 13.40 5.42 6.99
CA LEU A 4 12.02 5.85 6.74
C LEU A 4 11.37 5.08 5.58
N ALA A 5 12.13 4.83 4.51
CA ALA A 5 11.66 4.04 3.40
C ALA A 5 11.34 2.59 3.82
N LEU A 6 12.23 1.96 4.59
CA LEU A 6 12.02 0.62 5.13
C LEU A 6 10.84 0.56 6.10
N LEU A 7 10.66 1.58 6.94
CA LEU A 7 9.52 1.65 7.85
C LEU A 7 8.20 1.79 7.09
N GLY A 8 8.19 2.60 6.02
CA GLY A 8 7.02 2.75 5.14
C GLY A 8 6.68 1.46 4.39
N ASP A 9 7.70 0.74 3.93
CA ASP A 9 7.55 -0.53 3.23
C ASP A 9 7.06 -1.68 4.13
N ALA A 10 7.30 -1.59 5.43
CA ALA A 10 6.84 -2.59 6.39
C ALA A 10 5.32 -2.77 6.44
N THR A 11 4.54 -1.73 6.08
CA THR A 11 3.08 -1.79 6.11
C THR A 11 2.46 -2.74 5.09
N PRO A 12 2.84 -2.71 3.79
CA PRO A 12 2.29 -3.59 2.78
C PRO A 12 3.05 -4.91 2.59
N CYS A 13 4.12 -5.17 3.35
CA CYS A 13 5.05 -6.28 3.10
C CYS A 13 4.36 -7.67 3.05
N SER A 14 3.30 -7.88 3.85
CA SER A 14 2.55 -9.14 3.87
C SER A 14 1.80 -9.42 2.57
N TRP A 15 1.53 -8.40 1.77
CA TRP A 15 0.92 -8.54 0.43
C TRP A 15 1.89 -8.13 -0.69
N GLY A 16 3.19 -8.00 -0.39
CA GLY A 16 4.22 -7.80 -1.39
C GLY A 16 4.18 -8.87 -2.48
N GLY A 17 4.63 -8.53 -3.69
CA GLY A 17 4.59 -9.47 -4.81
C GLY A 17 3.16 -9.98 -5.13
N ALA A 18 2.17 -9.09 -5.15
CA ALA A 18 0.77 -9.45 -5.41
C ALA A 18 0.18 -10.47 -4.42
N GLY A 19 0.55 -10.36 -3.15
CA GLY A 19 0.01 -11.19 -2.08
C GLY A 19 0.66 -12.56 -1.92
N LEU A 20 1.75 -12.84 -2.63
CA LEU A 20 2.41 -14.15 -2.61
C LEU A 20 2.77 -14.64 -1.20
N THR A 21 3.26 -13.76 -0.35
CA THR A 21 3.61 -14.11 1.04
C THR A 21 2.38 -14.59 1.83
N THR A 22 1.27 -13.89 1.72
CA THR A 22 0.02 -14.26 2.40
C THR A 22 -0.62 -15.49 1.77
N ILE A 23 -0.53 -15.64 0.45
CA ILE A 23 -1.08 -16.79 -0.29
C ILE A 23 -0.30 -18.06 0.05
N ASN A 24 1.03 -18.03 -0.05
CA ASN A 24 1.87 -19.21 0.24
C ASN A 24 1.80 -19.61 1.72
N GLY A 25 1.82 -18.61 2.63
CA GLY A 25 1.62 -18.89 4.06
C GLY A 25 0.23 -19.46 4.34
N GLY A 26 -0.80 -18.93 3.69
CA GLY A 26 -2.17 -19.46 3.79
C GLY A 26 -2.34 -20.84 3.19
N ALA A 27 -1.66 -21.14 2.08
CA ALA A 27 -1.65 -22.48 1.47
C ALA A 27 -1.02 -23.53 2.42
N ALA A 28 0.15 -23.21 2.98
CA ALA A 28 0.80 -24.10 3.95
C ALA A 28 -0.07 -24.35 5.19
N LEU A 29 -0.81 -23.34 5.67
CA LEU A 29 -1.77 -23.52 6.78
C LEU A 29 -3.00 -24.33 6.37
N THR A 30 -3.41 -24.26 5.11
CA THR A 30 -4.51 -25.07 4.57
C THR A 30 -4.10 -26.54 4.46
N ASP A 31 -2.91 -26.80 3.98
CA ASP A 31 -2.34 -28.16 3.88
C ASP A 31 -2.19 -28.81 5.26
N ALA A 32 -1.87 -28.01 6.27
CA ALA A 32 -1.81 -28.44 7.66
C ALA A 32 -3.20 -28.58 8.33
N GLY A 33 -4.29 -28.23 7.65
CA GLY A 33 -5.66 -28.26 8.20
C GLY A 33 -5.95 -27.19 9.25
N LEU A 34 -5.11 -26.14 9.35
CA LEU A 34 -5.21 -25.14 10.41
C LEU A 34 -6.01 -23.89 10.00
N SER A 35 -6.01 -23.50 8.71
CA SER A 35 -6.66 -22.28 8.24
C SER A 35 -6.92 -22.38 6.73
N THR A 36 -7.47 -21.29 6.17
CA THR A 36 -7.61 -21.10 4.72
C THR A 36 -6.88 -19.84 4.27
N VAL A 37 -6.52 -19.76 2.98
CA VAL A 37 -5.87 -18.56 2.42
C VAL A 37 -6.70 -17.29 2.66
N ALA A 38 -8.03 -17.40 2.50
CA ALA A 38 -8.93 -16.26 2.72
C ALA A 38 -8.94 -15.81 4.18
N LEU A 39 -9.01 -16.75 5.13
CA LEU A 39 -8.99 -16.44 6.55
C LEU A 39 -7.63 -15.85 6.97
N ASN A 40 -6.53 -16.38 6.44
CA ASN A 40 -5.19 -15.85 6.67
C ASN A 40 -5.08 -14.40 6.17
N SER A 41 -5.53 -14.11 4.94
CA SER A 41 -5.57 -12.75 4.39
C SER A 41 -6.38 -11.79 5.26
N ALA A 42 -7.55 -12.22 5.71
CA ALA A 42 -8.42 -11.43 6.57
C ALA A 42 -7.76 -11.11 7.92
N MET A 43 -7.10 -12.08 8.55
CA MET A 43 -6.39 -11.89 9.81
C MET A 43 -5.20 -10.95 9.66
N VAL A 44 -4.40 -11.13 8.61
CA VAL A 44 -3.29 -10.22 8.27
C VAL A 44 -3.80 -8.78 8.09
N GLY A 45 -4.93 -8.58 7.39
CA GLY A 45 -5.55 -7.28 7.22
C GLY A 45 -5.95 -6.62 8.53
N ARG A 46 -6.50 -7.38 9.46
CA ARG A 46 -6.88 -6.88 10.79
C ARG A 46 -5.68 -6.42 11.61
N ILE A 47 -4.57 -7.17 11.56
CA ILE A 47 -3.33 -6.81 12.28
C ILE A 47 -2.71 -5.56 11.65
N HIS A 48 -2.61 -5.51 10.32
CA HIS A 48 -1.99 -4.40 9.61
C HIS A 48 -2.76 -3.09 9.72
N MET A 49 -4.08 -3.13 9.91
CA MET A 49 -4.90 -1.93 10.10
C MET A 49 -4.36 -1.05 11.25
N PHE A 50 -3.93 -1.67 12.34
CA PHE A 50 -3.33 -0.93 13.46
C PHE A 50 -1.95 -0.36 13.11
N GLY A 51 -1.12 -1.14 12.40
CA GLY A 51 0.20 -0.68 11.94
C GLY A 51 0.10 0.53 11.01
N VAL A 52 -0.81 0.48 10.03
CA VAL A 52 -1.05 1.58 9.08
C VAL A 52 -1.48 2.87 9.78
N LEU A 53 -2.23 2.77 10.88
CA LEU A 53 -2.64 3.93 11.66
C LEU A 53 -1.45 4.58 12.40
N VAL A 54 -0.55 3.78 12.93
CA VAL A 54 0.54 4.25 13.82
C VAL A 54 1.79 4.67 13.05
N ILE A 55 2.14 3.96 11.98
CA ILE A 55 3.39 4.17 11.23
C ILE A 55 3.55 5.61 10.69
N PRO A 56 2.53 6.28 10.12
CA PRO A 56 2.67 7.66 9.67
C PRO A 56 3.07 8.62 10.78
N PHE A 57 2.55 8.42 11.99
CA PHE A 57 2.92 9.22 13.16
C PHE A 57 4.37 8.98 13.57
N ILE A 58 4.81 7.73 13.57
CA ILE A 58 6.21 7.39 13.87
C ILE A 58 7.14 8.03 12.83
N MET A 59 6.80 7.95 11.55
CA MET A 59 7.59 8.55 10.46
C MET A 59 7.75 10.06 10.62
N VAL A 60 6.67 10.78 10.95
CA VAL A 60 6.72 12.22 11.22
C VAL A 60 7.52 12.52 12.48
N ALA A 61 7.34 11.74 13.54
CA ALA A 61 8.10 11.90 14.78
C ALA A 61 9.62 11.72 14.57
N MET A 62 10.01 10.72 13.77
CA MET A 62 11.42 10.44 13.46
C MET A 62 12.06 11.51 12.55
N THR A 63 11.27 12.11 11.64
CA THR A 63 11.80 13.07 10.65
C THR A 63 11.84 14.49 11.20
N PHE A 64 10.77 14.93 11.84
CA PHE A 64 10.55 16.32 12.22
C PHE A 64 10.37 16.51 13.73
N GLY A 65 10.39 15.44 14.51
CA GLY A 65 10.13 15.47 15.94
C GLY A 65 8.74 15.99 16.28
N ARG A 66 8.56 16.46 17.50
CA ARG A 66 7.28 16.98 18.01
C ARG A 66 6.75 18.20 17.24
N LYS A 67 7.64 19.00 16.68
CA LYS A 67 7.26 20.20 15.91
C LYS A 67 6.56 19.86 14.59
N GLY A 68 6.89 18.73 13.98
CA GLY A 68 6.30 18.26 12.71
C GLY A 68 4.80 17.94 12.80
N PHE A 69 4.27 17.71 13.99
CA PHE A 69 2.84 17.42 14.16
C PHE A 69 1.93 18.64 14.04
N LYS A 70 2.48 19.86 14.11
CA LYS A 70 1.68 21.09 14.00
C LYS A 70 0.96 21.17 12.66
N GLY A 71 -0.37 21.03 12.70
CA GLY A 71 -1.24 21.20 11.52
C GLY A 71 -1.36 19.99 10.60
N ILE A 72 -0.53 18.94 10.76
CA ILE A 72 -0.59 17.74 9.91
C ILE A 72 -1.36 16.58 10.54
N VAL A 73 -1.60 16.61 11.86
CA VAL A 73 -2.28 15.53 12.60
C VAL A 73 -3.62 15.13 11.99
N PRO A 74 -4.52 16.05 11.61
CA PRO A 74 -5.79 15.68 10.99
C PRO A 74 -5.60 14.87 9.70
N TYR A 75 -4.62 15.27 8.88
CA TYR A 75 -4.29 14.54 7.65
C TYR A 75 -3.70 13.16 7.96
N LEU A 76 -2.78 13.03 8.91
CA LEU A 76 -2.20 11.73 9.31
C LEU A 76 -3.28 10.78 9.81
N THR A 77 -4.18 11.28 10.65
CA THR A 77 -5.31 10.48 11.17
C THR A 77 -6.23 10.05 10.02
N PHE A 78 -6.60 10.98 9.14
CA PHE A 78 -7.41 10.67 7.97
C PHE A 78 -6.74 9.63 7.07
N ALA A 79 -5.46 9.84 6.73
CA ALA A 79 -4.71 8.92 5.88
C ALA A 79 -4.57 7.53 6.51
N GLY A 80 -4.25 7.45 7.80
CA GLY A 80 -4.15 6.19 8.53
C GLY A 80 -5.48 5.44 8.60
N VAL A 81 -6.56 6.13 8.96
CA VAL A 81 -7.90 5.51 9.07
C VAL A 81 -8.42 5.06 7.70
N THR A 82 -8.32 5.90 6.67
CA THR A 82 -8.80 5.55 5.33
C THR A 82 -8.00 4.42 4.71
N THR A 83 -6.67 4.46 4.82
CA THR A 83 -5.80 3.38 4.32
C THR A 83 -6.07 2.08 5.07
N GLY A 84 -6.21 2.14 6.40
CA GLY A 84 -6.55 0.97 7.21
C GLY A 84 -7.91 0.38 6.87
N ALA A 85 -8.93 1.22 6.68
CA ALA A 85 -10.28 0.79 6.30
C ALA A 85 -10.31 0.15 4.91
N VAL A 86 -9.64 0.76 3.92
CA VAL A 86 -9.53 0.21 2.56
C VAL A 86 -8.78 -1.14 2.58
N MET A 87 -7.66 -1.20 3.30
CA MET A 87 -6.87 -2.43 3.45
C MET A 87 -7.69 -3.54 4.12
N PHE A 88 -8.41 -3.22 5.18
CA PHE A 88 -9.32 -4.15 5.85
C PHE A 88 -10.42 -4.65 4.88
N ALA A 89 -11.06 -3.76 4.15
CA ALA A 89 -12.11 -4.13 3.22
C ALA A 89 -11.57 -5.05 2.10
N LEU A 90 -10.46 -4.69 1.46
CA LEU A 90 -9.89 -5.49 0.38
C LEU A 90 -9.39 -6.85 0.86
N SER A 91 -8.74 -6.92 2.02
CA SER A 91 -8.21 -8.17 2.56
C SER A 91 -9.28 -9.14 3.02
N ASN A 92 -10.45 -8.66 3.46
CA ASN A 92 -11.54 -9.50 3.93
C ASN A 92 -12.53 -9.89 2.85
N PHE A 93 -12.76 -9.03 1.84
CA PHE A 93 -13.84 -9.22 0.86
C PHE A 93 -13.35 -9.49 -0.56
N VAL A 94 -12.14 -9.07 -0.92
CA VAL A 94 -11.62 -9.23 -2.29
C VAL A 94 -10.53 -10.29 -2.37
N GLY A 95 -9.54 -10.24 -1.47
CA GLY A 95 -8.48 -11.24 -1.39
C GLY A 95 -7.07 -10.63 -1.33
N ALA A 96 -6.10 -11.48 -1.01
CA ALA A 96 -4.71 -11.09 -0.77
C ALA A 96 -4.04 -10.45 -1.99
N GLU A 97 -4.41 -10.87 -3.19
CA GLU A 97 -3.77 -10.50 -4.46
C GLU A 97 -3.92 -9.01 -4.79
N VAL A 98 -5.10 -8.47 -4.50
CA VAL A 98 -5.47 -7.09 -4.85
C VAL A 98 -5.27 -6.13 -3.70
N THR A 99 -5.11 -6.65 -2.46
CA THR A 99 -5.09 -5.81 -1.25
C THR A 99 -4.01 -4.73 -1.29
N SER A 100 -2.76 -5.06 -1.62
CA SER A 100 -1.67 -4.08 -1.64
C SER A 100 -1.87 -3.01 -2.71
N MET A 101 -2.10 -3.45 -3.94
CA MET A 101 -2.24 -2.55 -5.09
C MET A 101 -3.50 -1.69 -4.99
N GLY A 102 -4.63 -2.31 -4.63
CA GLY A 102 -5.91 -1.62 -4.44
C GLY A 102 -5.84 -0.60 -3.31
N THR A 103 -5.24 -0.97 -2.18
CA THR A 103 -5.03 -0.04 -1.05
C THR A 103 -4.17 1.13 -1.46
N GLY A 104 -3.07 0.90 -2.18
CA GLY A 104 -2.18 1.97 -2.64
C GLY A 104 -2.90 2.98 -3.53
N VAL A 105 -3.61 2.50 -4.56
CA VAL A 105 -4.34 3.38 -5.50
C VAL A 105 -5.45 4.16 -4.79
N LEU A 106 -6.30 3.48 -4.02
CA LEU A 106 -7.42 4.13 -3.33
C LEU A 106 -6.93 5.12 -2.27
N SER A 107 -5.86 4.79 -1.53
CA SER A 107 -5.29 5.71 -0.54
C SER A 107 -4.69 6.96 -1.16
N ILE A 108 -4.03 6.85 -2.33
CA ILE A 108 -3.54 8.01 -3.07
C ILE A 108 -4.71 8.88 -3.52
N LEU A 109 -5.75 8.31 -4.10
CA LEU A 109 -6.92 9.06 -4.56
C LEU A 109 -7.62 9.80 -3.41
N LEU A 110 -7.83 9.11 -2.28
CA LEU A 110 -8.44 9.69 -1.09
C LEU A 110 -7.56 10.79 -0.48
N SER A 111 -6.24 10.59 -0.44
CA SER A 111 -5.28 11.59 0.05
C SER A 111 -5.28 12.84 -0.84
N VAL A 112 -5.28 12.68 -2.16
CA VAL A 112 -5.37 13.80 -3.11
C VAL A 112 -6.70 14.55 -2.96
N ALA A 113 -7.80 13.82 -2.81
CA ALA A 113 -9.11 14.42 -2.56
C ALA A 113 -9.11 15.22 -1.25
N TYR A 114 -8.58 14.68 -0.18
CA TYR A 114 -8.47 15.38 1.11
C TYR A 114 -7.64 16.67 1.00
N VAL A 115 -6.46 16.58 0.38
CA VAL A 115 -5.57 17.75 0.23
C VAL A 115 -6.22 18.85 -0.62
N LYS A 116 -7.02 18.48 -1.64
CA LYS A 116 -7.74 19.44 -2.47
C LYS A 116 -8.93 20.08 -1.77
N THR A 117 -9.63 19.35 -0.91
CA THR A 117 -10.86 19.82 -0.25
C THR A 117 -10.59 20.54 1.07
N VAL A 118 -9.77 19.95 1.92
CA VAL A 118 -9.50 20.44 3.29
C VAL A 118 -8.19 21.24 3.34
N GLY A 119 -7.22 20.85 2.51
CA GLY A 119 -5.86 21.38 2.55
C GLY A 119 -5.06 20.83 3.73
N VAL A 120 -3.73 20.95 3.64
CA VAL A 120 -2.81 20.60 4.72
C VAL A 120 -2.04 21.85 5.12
N LYS A 121 -2.16 22.23 6.40
CA LYS A 121 -1.42 23.38 6.95
C LYS A 121 0.00 22.91 7.30
N THR A 122 0.94 23.13 6.39
CA THR A 122 2.34 22.87 6.63
C THR A 122 3.01 24.14 7.16
N PRO A 123 3.75 24.11 8.28
CA PRO A 123 4.57 25.25 8.71
C PRO A 123 5.53 25.69 7.61
N GLU A 124 5.78 27.00 7.48
CA GLU A 124 6.64 27.55 6.41
C GLU A 124 8.07 26.98 6.46
N GLU A 125 8.55 26.69 7.65
CA GLU A 125 9.87 26.07 7.89
C GLU A 125 10.04 24.73 7.14
N TYR A 126 8.96 24.00 6.86
CA TYR A 126 8.96 22.70 6.17
C TYR A 126 8.36 22.76 4.77
N ARG A 127 8.07 23.97 4.25
CA ARG A 127 7.66 24.15 2.86
C ARG A 127 8.87 24.06 1.96
N TYR A 128 8.91 23.01 1.16
CA TYR A 128 9.89 22.92 0.09
C TYR A 128 9.46 23.79 -1.08
N HIS A 129 10.23 24.82 -1.38
CA HIS A 129 10.04 25.61 -2.60
C HIS A 129 10.67 24.85 -3.75
N VAL A 130 9.84 24.22 -4.56
CA VAL A 130 10.32 23.61 -5.80
C VAL A 130 10.45 24.71 -6.82
N ASP A 131 11.67 25.08 -7.19
CA ASP A 131 11.90 25.91 -8.36
C ASP A 131 11.32 25.19 -9.59
N ARG A 132 10.35 25.85 -10.24
CA ARG A 132 9.54 25.24 -11.32
C ARG A 132 10.33 24.94 -12.60
N GLU A 133 11.61 25.21 -12.65
CA GLU A 133 12.42 25.02 -13.86
C GLU A 133 12.76 23.56 -14.19
N GLU A 134 12.54 22.60 -13.28
CA GLU A 134 12.88 21.21 -13.49
C GLU A 134 11.70 20.27 -13.82
N LYS A 135 10.61 20.75 -14.40
CA LYS A 135 9.59 19.86 -14.95
C LYS A 135 10.07 19.20 -16.26
N LYS A 136 11.12 18.40 -16.20
CA LYS A 136 11.60 17.60 -17.33
C LYS A 136 10.62 16.49 -17.77
N TYR A 137 9.72 16.06 -16.87
CA TYR A 137 8.78 14.96 -17.14
C TYR A 137 7.38 15.28 -16.63
N GLY A 138 6.36 15.05 -17.46
CA GLY A 138 4.97 15.13 -17.04
C GLY A 138 4.63 14.06 -15.99
N ALA A 139 3.68 14.35 -15.09
CA ALA A 139 3.24 13.42 -14.04
C ALA A 139 2.83 12.05 -14.61
N PHE A 140 2.25 12.02 -15.79
CA PHE A 140 1.86 10.78 -16.47
C PHE A 140 3.08 9.91 -16.81
N ARG A 141 4.19 10.50 -17.26
CA ARG A 141 5.43 9.79 -17.60
C ARG A 141 6.13 9.28 -16.32
N ALA A 142 6.06 10.03 -15.22
CA ALA A 142 6.61 9.60 -13.94
C ALA A 142 5.81 8.43 -13.31
N LEU A 143 4.50 8.40 -13.54
CA LEU A 143 3.60 7.35 -13.03
C LEU A 143 3.48 6.14 -13.96
N SER A 144 3.96 6.21 -15.20
CA SER A 144 3.83 5.14 -16.19
C SER A 144 4.38 3.78 -15.72
N PRO A 145 5.53 3.65 -15.02
CA PRO A 145 6.01 2.36 -14.55
C PRO A 145 5.03 1.68 -13.59
N TYR A 146 4.40 2.47 -12.73
CA TYR A 146 3.39 1.94 -11.79
C TYR A 146 2.11 1.53 -12.50
N ALA A 147 1.68 2.28 -13.52
CA ALA A 147 0.54 1.91 -14.36
C ALA A 147 0.78 0.61 -15.12
N TYR A 148 1.99 0.42 -15.66
CA TYR A 148 2.38 -0.84 -16.31
C TYR A 148 2.33 -2.01 -15.31
N MET A 149 2.85 -1.86 -14.11
CA MET A 149 2.82 -2.91 -13.09
C MET A 149 1.38 -3.26 -12.67
N LEU A 150 0.51 -2.25 -12.53
CA LEU A 150 -0.90 -2.43 -12.21
C LEU A 150 -1.67 -3.27 -13.24
N VAL A 151 -1.31 -3.15 -14.50
CA VAL A 151 -1.95 -3.91 -15.59
C VAL A 151 -1.24 -5.24 -15.82
N LEU A 152 0.09 -5.24 -15.82
CA LEU A 152 0.90 -6.40 -16.17
C LEU A 152 0.74 -7.54 -15.16
N LEU A 153 0.79 -7.23 -13.84
CA LEU A 153 0.72 -8.26 -12.81
C LEU A 153 -0.60 -9.06 -12.85
N PRO A 154 -1.79 -8.43 -12.88
CA PRO A 154 -3.04 -9.18 -13.06
C PRO A 154 -3.12 -9.89 -14.41
N ALA A 155 -2.64 -9.25 -15.49
CA ALA A 155 -2.66 -9.86 -16.82
C ALA A 155 -1.81 -11.13 -16.89
N VAL A 156 -0.61 -11.12 -16.30
CA VAL A 156 0.25 -12.31 -16.21
C VAL A 156 -0.39 -13.37 -15.30
N ARG A 157 -0.92 -12.97 -14.15
CA ARG A 157 -1.47 -13.92 -13.19
C ARG A 157 -2.71 -14.66 -13.70
N TYR A 158 -3.60 -13.95 -14.37
CA TYR A 158 -4.85 -14.53 -14.89
C TYR A 158 -4.75 -14.97 -16.35
N GLY A 159 -3.96 -14.26 -17.14
CA GLY A 159 -3.81 -14.51 -18.59
C GLY A 159 -2.89 -15.67 -18.89
N VAL A 160 -1.76 -15.81 -18.20
CA VAL A 160 -0.80 -16.88 -18.50
C VAL A 160 -1.35 -18.27 -18.17
N PRO A 161 -2.01 -18.53 -17.01
CA PRO A 161 -2.66 -19.82 -16.77
C PRO A 161 -3.79 -20.14 -17.76
N ALA A 162 -4.48 -19.12 -18.26
CA ALA A 162 -5.54 -19.30 -19.27
C ALA A 162 -4.97 -19.69 -20.65
N LEU A 163 -3.77 -19.19 -20.99
CA LEU A 163 -3.12 -19.47 -22.27
C LEU A 163 -2.27 -20.76 -22.25
N VAL A 164 -1.71 -21.11 -21.11
CA VAL A 164 -0.83 -22.27 -20.94
C VAL A 164 -1.24 -23.07 -19.70
N PRO A 165 -2.34 -23.85 -19.76
CA PRO A 165 -2.91 -24.53 -18.61
C PRO A 165 -1.95 -25.50 -17.91
N ASN A 166 -0.97 -26.05 -18.62
CA ASN A 166 -0.03 -27.04 -18.12
C ASN A 166 1.41 -26.52 -17.95
N GLY A 167 1.66 -25.24 -18.23
CA GLY A 167 3.04 -24.70 -18.27
C GLY A 167 3.66 -24.44 -16.89
N PHE A 168 2.85 -24.30 -15.84
CA PHE A 168 3.33 -23.95 -14.48
C PHE A 168 3.38 -25.14 -13.52
N ALA A 169 2.82 -26.28 -13.84
CA ALA A 169 2.81 -27.46 -12.98
C ALA A 169 4.20 -28.15 -12.83
N VAL A 170 5.20 -27.68 -13.59
CA VAL A 170 6.55 -28.30 -13.63
C VAL A 170 7.58 -27.51 -12.79
N MET A 171 7.22 -26.37 -12.21
CA MET A 171 8.15 -25.49 -11.47
C MET A 171 7.83 -25.35 -9.96
N CYS A 172 6.98 -26.21 -9.41
CA CYS A 172 6.74 -26.29 -7.95
C CYS A 172 7.13 -27.67 -7.44
#